data_9aa5ef1ca1f40de1f7d9e02a14453f01
#
_entry.id   9aa5ef1ca1f40de1f7d9e02a14453f01
#
_cell.length_a   1.000
_cell.length_b   1.000
_cell.length_c   1.000
_cell.angle_alpha   90.00
_cell.angle_beta   90.00
_cell.angle_gamma   90.00
#
_symmetry.space_group_name_H-M   'P 1'
#
loop_
_entity.id
_entity.type
_entity.pdbx_description
1 polymer ?
#
loop_
_entity_poly.entity_id
_entity_poly.type
_entity_poly.pdbx_seq_one_letter_code
_entity_poly.pdbx_strand_id
1 'polypeptide(L)'
;DAREDISIQVHPNDKLAKERHNSFGKTEMWYVLHADAGAELIVGFNKTVTKEEYQQHLNSGTLTDILNYEKVKDGDTFFINTGKVHAIGKGIIIAEIQQTSDITYRVYDFNRRDKNGNLRELHTELALDAIDYEKKDDFKVAYTKDTNTVNKVVNCPYFITNLLPLTAGFEKLLVQDDSFHIYMCVKGEGTISDGTTELPIKQGETVLFPASCHKLEVKTKGMDLLEVYI
;
A
#
# COMPACT_ATOMS: atom_id res chain seq x y z
N ASP A 1 -8.67 -5.99 -4.23
CA ASP A 1 -9.87 -5.72 -5.04
C ASP A 1 -10.99 -5.24 -4.13
N ALA A 2 -11.26 -3.94 -4.19
CA ALA A 2 -12.26 -3.29 -3.36
C ALA A 2 -13.60 -3.21 -4.13
N ARG A 3 -14.48 -4.18 -3.94
CA ARG A 3 -15.85 -4.16 -4.51
C ARG A 3 -16.78 -3.18 -3.79
N GLU A 4 -16.45 -2.86 -2.55
CA GLU A 4 -17.10 -1.87 -1.68
C GLU A 4 -16.04 -1.06 -0.98
N ASP A 5 -16.39 0.11 -0.43
CA ASP A 5 -15.46 0.91 0.37
C ASP A 5 -14.94 0.09 1.54
N ILE A 6 -13.62 0.03 1.71
CA ILE A 6 -13.02 -0.64 2.87
C ILE A 6 -13.19 0.27 4.10
N SER A 7 -13.21 -0.32 5.30
CA SER A 7 -13.34 0.46 6.54
C SER A 7 -12.26 1.53 6.66
N ILE A 8 -12.64 2.69 7.19
CA ILE A 8 -11.69 3.73 7.55
C ILE A 8 -10.89 3.24 8.76
N GLN A 9 -9.56 3.29 8.64
CA GLN A 9 -8.63 2.69 9.59
C GLN A 9 -7.36 3.50 9.77
N VAL A 10 -6.60 3.17 10.81
CA VAL A 10 -5.27 3.71 11.09
C VAL A 10 -4.39 2.62 11.68
N HIS A 11 -3.10 2.69 11.44
CA HIS A 11 -2.11 1.76 11.98
C HIS A 11 -1.21 2.45 13.01
N PRO A 12 -0.93 1.80 14.16
CA PRO A 12 0.01 2.30 15.14
C PRO A 12 1.45 2.22 14.61
N ASN A 13 2.34 3.08 15.13
CA ASN A 13 3.77 2.96 14.91
C ASN A 13 4.37 1.79 15.71
N ASP A 14 5.65 1.45 15.45
CA ASP A 14 6.34 0.34 16.09
C ASP A 14 6.31 0.42 17.62
N LYS A 15 6.50 1.63 18.18
CA LYS A 15 6.49 1.82 19.63
C LYS A 15 5.12 1.45 20.21
N LEU A 16 4.05 2.02 19.69
CA LEU A 16 2.70 1.81 20.18
C LEU A 16 2.22 0.36 19.94
N ALA A 17 2.56 -0.21 18.78
CA ALA A 17 2.28 -1.62 18.47
C ALA A 17 3.02 -2.57 19.42
N LYS A 18 4.28 -2.27 19.74
CA LYS A 18 5.05 -3.07 20.70
C LYS A 18 4.48 -3.00 22.10
N GLU A 19 4.12 -1.80 22.56
CA GLU A 19 3.56 -1.59 23.90
C GLU A 19 2.21 -2.29 24.09
N ARG A 20 1.34 -2.26 23.09
CA ARG A 20 -0.05 -2.72 23.21
C ARG A 20 -0.29 -4.16 22.76
N HIS A 21 0.48 -4.61 21.77
CA HIS A 21 0.21 -5.87 21.06
C HIS A 21 1.44 -6.79 21.00
N ASN A 22 2.60 -6.35 21.51
CA ASN A 22 3.89 -7.04 21.32
C ASN A 22 4.18 -7.37 19.85
N SER A 23 3.84 -6.44 18.96
CA SER A 23 3.92 -6.54 17.51
C SER A 23 4.67 -5.36 16.91
N PHE A 24 4.72 -5.29 15.57
CA PHE A 24 5.30 -4.20 14.79
C PHE A 24 4.21 -3.21 14.36
N GLY A 25 4.63 -1.98 14.03
CA GLY A 25 3.81 -1.02 13.33
C GLY A 25 3.46 -1.50 11.93
N LYS A 26 2.62 -0.74 11.22
CA LYS A 26 2.19 -1.10 9.87
C LYS A 26 2.31 0.09 8.93
N THR A 27 3.56 0.40 8.54
CA THR A 27 3.84 1.29 7.42
C THR A 27 3.60 0.55 6.14
N GLU A 28 2.92 1.18 5.19
CA GLU A 28 2.57 0.57 3.91
C GLU A 28 2.69 1.54 2.74
N MET A 29 2.69 1.01 1.54
CA MET A 29 2.49 1.76 0.32
C MET A 29 1.48 1.05 -0.57
N TRP A 30 0.76 1.83 -1.36
CA TRP A 30 -0.21 1.34 -2.34
C TRP A 30 0.20 1.74 -3.75
N TYR A 31 0.18 0.78 -4.65
CA TYR A 31 0.27 1.02 -6.09
C TYR A 31 -1.07 0.67 -6.72
N VAL A 32 -1.70 1.62 -7.40
CA VAL A 32 -3.01 1.42 -8.05
C VAL A 32 -2.82 0.65 -9.36
N LEU A 33 -3.30 -0.60 -9.40
CA LEU A 33 -3.31 -1.42 -10.61
C LEU A 33 -4.46 -1.03 -11.53
N HIS A 34 -5.61 -0.74 -10.94
CA HIS A 34 -6.81 -0.33 -11.64
C HIS A 34 -7.68 0.57 -10.78
N ALA A 35 -8.31 1.56 -11.40
CA ALA A 35 -9.31 2.39 -10.75
C ALA A 35 -10.47 2.69 -11.72
N ASP A 36 -11.69 2.42 -11.27
CA ASP A 36 -12.89 2.82 -11.99
C ASP A 36 -12.98 4.35 -12.12
N ALA A 37 -13.72 4.83 -13.13
CA ALA A 37 -13.89 6.26 -13.34
C ALA A 37 -14.51 6.94 -12.10
N GLY A 38 -13.79 7.88 -11.51
CA GLY A 38 -14.23 8.63 -10.33
C GLY A 38 -13.97 7.91 -9.00
N ALA A 39 -13.28 6.77 -8.99
CA ALA A 39 -12.88 6.10 -7.77
C ALA A 39 -11.91 6.97 -6.93
N GLU A 40 -12.06 6.89 -5.61
CA GLU A 40 -11.33 7.74 -4.66
C GLU A 40 -10.77 6.90 -3.52
N LEU A 41 -9.61 7.29 -3.02
CA LEU A 41 -9.04 6.83 -1.76
C LEU A 41 -9.29 7.88 -0.67
N ILE A 42 -9.42 7.43 0.56
CA ILE A 42 -9.33 8.31 1.73
C ILE A 42 -7.89 8.22 2.24
N VAL A 43 -7.19 9.36 2.33
CA VAL A 43 -5.81 9.44 2.82
C VAL A 43 -5.63 10.72 3.63
N GLY A 44 -5.59 10.59 4.96
CA GLY A 44 -5.41 11.70 5.89
C GLY A 44 -6.61 12.62 6.03
N PHE A 45 -6.36 13.81 6.56
CA PHE A 45 -7.37 14.84 6.82
C PHE A 45 -7.31 15.96 5.78
N ASN A 46 -8.47 16.58 5.47
CA ASN A 46 -8.56 17.74 4.57
C ASN A 46 -8.17 19.05 5.26
N LYS A 47 -8.06 19.06 6.58
CA LYS A 47 -7.57 20.15 7.44
C LYS A 47 -6.84 19.56 8.65
N THR A 48 -5.94 20.30 9.29
CA THR A 48 -5.43 19.92 10.62
C THR A 48 -6.58 19.99 11.63
N VAL A 49 -6.72 18.94 12.42
CA VAL A 49 -7.75 18.82 13.45
C VAL A 49 -7.09 18.55 14.81
N THR A 50 -7.78 18.86 15.89
CA THR A 50 -7.37 18.41 17.22
C THR A 50 -7.97 17.04 17.53
N LYS A 51 -7.44 16.36 18.55
CA LYS A 51 -7.99 15.09 19.03
C LYS A 51 -9.46 15.25 19.45
N GLU A 52 -9.79 16.37 20.08
CA GLU A 52 -11.14 16.72 20.54
C GLU A 52 -12.10 16.96 19.36
N GLU A 53 -11.66 17.69 18.33
CA GLU A 53 -12.44 17.88 17.09
C GLU A 53 -12.70 16.56 16.38
N TYR A 54 -11.67 15.70 16.27
CA TYR A 54 -11.83 14.37 15.70
C TYR A 54 -12.89 13.55 16.47
N GLN A 55 -12.79 13.53 17.81
CA GLN A 55 -13.78 12.82 18.65
C GLN A 55 -15.19 13.38 18.49
N GLN A 56 -15.35 14.71 18.37
CA GLN A 56 -16.65 15.34 18.11
C GLN A 56 -17.23 14.87 16.78
N HIS A 57 -16.44 14.88 15.70
CA HIS A 57 -16.85 14.41 14.39
C HIS A 57 -17.19 12.91 14.39
N LEU A 58 -16.40 12.08 15.08
CA LEU A 58 -16.67 10.66 15.22
C LEU A 58 -18.02 10.41 15.95
N ASN A 59 -18.25 11.09 17.07
CA ASN A 59 -19.46 10.93 17.89
C ASN A 59 -20.72 11.48 17.21
N SER A 60 -20.59 12.52 16.39
CA SER A 60 -21.71 13.11 15.64
C SER A 60 -21.99 12.42 14.30
N GLY A 61 -21.16 11.40 13.91
CA GLY A 61 -21.32 10.70 12.64
C GLY A 61 -20.90 11.52 11.41
N THR A 62 -20.09 12.57 11.61
CA THR A 62 -19.59 13.47 10.55
C THR A 62 -18.09 13.30 10.29
N LEU A 63 -17.50 12.13 10.65
CA LEU A 63 -16.07 11.88 10.47
C LEU A 63 -15.63 12.09 9.01
N THR A 64 -16.45 11.68 8.07
CA THR A 64 -16.16 11.80 6.63
C THR A 64 -15.98 13.23 6.14
N ASP A 65 -16.53 14.22 6.84
CA ASP A 65 -16.48 15.64 6.44
C ASP A 65 -15.08 16.25 6.63
N ILE A 66 -14.26 15.64 7.49
CA ILE A 66 -12.89 16.09 7.78
C ILE A 66 -11.80 15.24 7.11
N LEU A 67 -12.17 14.22 6.34
CA LEU A 67 -11.21 13.35 5.66
C LEU A 67 -10.87 13.90 4.27
N ASN A 68 -9.65 13.57 3.79
CA ASN A 68 -9.21 13.92 2.47
C ASN A 68 -9.51 12.79 1.48
N TYR A 69 -10.14 13.13 0.36
CA TYR A 69 -10.48 12.22 -0.72
C TYR A 69 -9.59 12.48 -1.93
N GLU A 70 -8.81 11.48 -2.33
CA GLU A 70 -7.92 11.52 -3.47
C GLU A 70 -8.49 10.75 -4.66
N LYS A 71 -8.75 11.43 -5.79
CA LYS A 71 -9.06 10.77 -7.06
C LYS A 71 -7.85 10.03 -7.57
N VAL A 72 -8.07 8.80 -8.01
CA VAL A 72 -7.00 7.91 -8.41
C VAL A 72 -7.16 7.40 -9.83
N LYS A 73 -6.03 6.99 -10.41
CA LYS A 73 -5.94 6.31 -11.69
C LYS A 73 -4.84 5.26 -11.66
N ASP A 74 -4.84 4.38 -12.64
CA ASP A 74 -3.82 3.35 -12.81
C ASP A 74 -2.40 3.93 -12.74
N GLY A 75 -1.57 3.30 -11.93
CA GLY A 75 -0.18 3.70 -11.69
C GLY A 75 -0.01 4.86 -10.71
N ASP A 76 -1.04 5.35 -10.04
CA ASP A 76 -0.86 6.24 -8.89
C ASP A 76 -0.31 5.45 -7.70
N THR A 77 0.53 6.10 -6.91
CA THR A 77 1.16 5.49 -5.74
C THR A 77 1.00 6.38 -4.52
N PHE A 78 0.73 5.75 -3.39
CA PHE A 78 0.55 6.41 -2.10
C PHE A 78 1.45 5.78 -1.05
N PHE A 79 2.06 6.62 -0.21
CA PHE A 79 2.82 6.17 0.94
C PHE A 79 2.02 6.43 2.21
N ILE A 80 1.65 5.36 2.90
CA ILE A 80 0.79 5.36 4.07
C ILE A 80 1.64 5.13 5.31
N ASN A 81 2.16 6.21 5.86
CA ASN A 81 2.85 6.18 7.15
C ASN A 81 1.89 5.76 8.26
N THR A 82 2.43 5.13 9.31
CA THR A 82 1.71 4.93 10.56
C THR A 82 1.11 6.23 11.06
N GLY A 83 -0.10 6.17 11.64
CA GLY A 83 -0.86 7.35 12.07
C GLY A 83 -1.73 8.00 11.00
N LYS A 84 -1.53 7.71 9.73
CA LYS A 84 -2.35 8.25 8.64
C LYS A 84 -3.69 7.51 8.56
N VAL A 85 -4.79 8.23 8.77
CA VAL A 85 -6.15 7.68 8.58
C VAL A 85 -6.38 7.43 7.10
N HIS A 86 -6.86 6.24 6.72
CA HIS A 86 -7.00 5.87 5.32
C HIS A 86 -8.11 4.86 5.07
N ALA A 87 -8.58 4.80 3.83
CA ALA A 87 -9.47 3.75 3.32
C ALA A 87 -9.34 3.62 1.81
N ILE A 88 -9.60 2.42 1.29
CA ILE A 88 -9.66 2.16 -0.15
C ILE A 88 -11.13 2.21 -0.56
N GLY A 89 -11.46 3.12 -1.48
CA GLY A 89 -12.78 3.22 -2.06
C GLY A 89 -13.10 2.09 -3.03
N LYS A 90 -14.37 1.87 -3.29
CA LYS A 90 -14.82 0.85 -4.25
C LYS A 90 -14.26 1.09 -5.65
N GLY A 91 -14.14 0.01 -6.42
CA GLY A 91 -13.68 0.05 -7.82
C GLY A 91 -12.18 0.22 -7.97
N ILE A 92 -11.40 -0.04 -6.91
CA ILE A 92 -9.94 0.09 -6.92
C ILE A 92 -9.30 -1.28 -6.68
N ILE A 93 -8.28 -1.58 -7.49
CA ILE A 93 -7.37 -2.71 -7.27
C ILE A 93 -5.99 -2.14 -6.97
N ILE A 94 -5.41 -2.51 -5.85
CA ILE A 94 -4.06 -2.09 -5.46
C ILE A 94 -3.12 -3.28 -5.27
N ALA A 95 -1.82 -3.04 -5.45
CA ALA A 95 -0.76 -3.80 -4.82
C ALA A 95 -0.38 -3.06 -3.52
N GLU A 96 -0.52 -3.73 -2.40
CA GLU A 96 -0.15 -3.23 -1.08
C GLU A 96 1.16 -3.88 -0.64
N ILE A 97 2.15 -3.07 -0.33
CA ILE A 97 3.42 -3.46 0.26
C ILE A 97 3.48 -2.87 1.66
N GLN A 98 3.71 -3.70 2.69
CA GLN A 98 3.63 -3.29 4.08
C GLN A 98 4.66 -4.00 4.97
N GLN A 99 4.89 -3.45 6.18
CA GLN A 99 5.54 -4.21 7.25
C GLN A 99 4.72 -5.48 7.57
N THR A 100 5.40 -6.52 8.01
CA THR A 100 4.77 -7.78 8.46
C THR A 100 4.01 -7.56 9.77
N SER A 101 2.85 -6.95 9.68
CA SER A 101 1.94 -6.65 10.80
C SER A 101 0.49 -6.74 10.33
N ASP A 102 -0.39 -7.16 11.23
CA ASP A 102 -1.85 -7.20 11.03
C ASP A 102 -2.60 -6.22 11.94
N ILE A 103 -1.87 -5.38 12.67
CA ILE A 103 -2.48 -4.46 13.64
C ILE A 103 -3.20 -3.33 12.91
N THR A 104 -4.52 -3.34 13.02
CA THR A 104 -5.41 -2.37 12.40
C THR A 104 -6.41 -1.82 13.41
N TYR A 105 -6.45 -0.50 13.55
CA TYR A 105 -7.49 0.18 14.33
C TYR A 105 -8.56 0.69 13.37
N ARG A 106 -9.71 -0.02 13.34
CA ARG A 106 -10.88 0.38 12.54
C ARG A 106 -11.61 1.48 13.28
N VAL A 107 -11.77 2.64 12.62
CA VAL A 107 -12.42 3.80 13.23
C VAL A 107 -13.84 4.03 12.72
N TYR A 108 -14.14 3.59 11.49
CA TYR A 108 -15.48 3.65 10.92
C TYR A 108 -15.68 2.58 9.85
N ASP A 109 -16.84 1.96 9.79
CA ASP A 109 -17.14 0.87 8.87
C ASP A 109 -18.48 1.02 8.12
N PHE A 110 -18.92 2.24 7.91
CA PHE A 110 -20.16 2.56 7.17
C PHE A 110 -21.39 1.83 7.71
N ASN A 111 -21.40 1.46 9.00
CA ASN A 111 -22.45 0.71 9.69
C ASN A 111 -22.76 -0.65 9.03
N ARG A 112 -21.78 -1.25 8.33
CA ARG A 112 -21.95 -2.55 7.69
C ARG A 112 -22.15 -3.65 8.72
N ARG A 113 -23.04 -4.59 8.35
CA ARG A 113 -23.33 -5.76 9.18
C ARG A 113 -22.83 -7.03 8.50
N ASP A 114 -22.35 -7.96 9.31
CA ASP A 114 -22.01 -9.29 8.87
C ASP A 114 -23.27 -10.12 8.50
N LYS A 115 -23.07 -11.34 8.03
CA LYS A 115 -24.17 -12.26 7.68
C LYS A 115 -25.10 -12.61 8.86
N ASN A 116 -24.68 -12.33 10.10
CA ASN A 116 -25.46 -12.57 11.31
C ASN A 116 -26.13 -11.28 11.82
N GLY A 117 -25.96 -10.16 11.12
CA GLY A 117 -26.52 -8.85 11.46
C GLY A 117 -25.68 -8.05 12.46
N ASN A 118 -24.47 -8.50 12.82
CA ASN A 118 -23.60 -7.83 13.79
C ASN A 118 -22.74 -6.78 13.07
N LEU A 119 -22.50 -5.64 13.74
CA LEU A 119 -21.49 -4.66 13.33
C LEU A 119 -20.09 -5.22 13.62
N ARG A 120 -19.12 -4.87 12.76
CA ARG A 120 -17.72 -5.15 13.06
C ARG A 120 -17.24 -4.29 14.22
N GLU A 121 -16.33 -4.84 15.02
CA GLU A 121 -15.70 -4.11 16.13
C GLU A 121 -14.97 -2.86 15.62
N LEU A 122 -15.15 -1.75 16.32
CA LEU A 122 -14.41 -0.51 16.12
C LEU A 122 -13.39 -0.34 17.24
N HIS A 123 -12.22 0.21 16.91
CA HIS A 123 -11.10 0.42 17.82
C HIS A 123 -10.88 1.92 18.08
N THR A 124 -11.96 2.67 18.26
CA THR A 124 -11.96 4.13 18.31
C THR A 124 -11.05 4.70 19.38
N GLU A 125 -11.08 4.13 20.59
CA GLU A 125 -10.23 4.59 21.70
C GLU A 125 -8.73 4.30 21.44
N LEU A 126 -8.43 3.12 20.91
CA LEU A 126 -7.04 2.75 20.56
C LEU A 126 -6.47 3.63 19.45
N ALA A 127 -7.32 4.03 18.51
CA ALA A 127 -6.95 4.88 17.37
C ALA A 127 -6.53 6.28 17.80
N LEU A 128 -7.09 6.84 18.87
CA LEU A 128 -6.84 8.21 19.31
C LEU A 128 -5.37 8.53 19.56
N ASP A 129 -4.59 7.56 20.00
CA ASP A 129 -3.16 7.73 20.26
C ASP A 129 -2.28 7.35 19.06
N ALA A 130 -2.87 6.71 18.06
CA ALA A 130 -2.18 6.32 16.83
C ALA A 130 -2.26 7.39 15.74
N ILE A 131 -3.35 8.18 15.70
CA ILE A 131 -3.66 9.12 14.63
C ILE A 131 -2.68 10.30 14.60
N ASP A 132 -2.15 10.60 13.41
CA ASP A 132 -1.55 11.88 13.08
C ASP A 132 -2.65 12.85 12.61
N TYR A 133 -2.96 13.84 13.44
CA TYR A 133 -4.05 14.79 13.23
C TYR A 133 -3.71 15.97 12.32
N GLU A 134 -2.44 16.04 11.87
CA GLU A 134 -2.02 17.12 10.98
C GLU A 134 -2.47 16.87 9.53
N LYS A 135 -2.92 17.93 8.88
CA LYS A 135 -3.07 17.89 7.43
C LYS A 135 -1.71 17.75 6.77
N LYS A 136 -1.59 16.83 5.84
CA LYS A 136 -0.45 16.68 4.94
C LYS A 136 -0.91 16.89 3.50
N ASP A 137 0.00 17.29 2.63
CA ASP A 137 -0.25 17.46 1.19
C ASP A 137 0.64 16.53 0.35
N ASP A 138 1.29 15.55 0.98
CA ASP A 138 2.27 14.61 0.40
C ASP A 138 1.71 13.20 0.21
N PHE A 139 0.42 13.10 -0.11
CA PHE A 139 -0.25 11.80 -0.17
C PHE A 139 0.21 10.95 -1.35
N LYS A 140 0.33 11.57 -2.51
CA LYS A 140 0.70 10.89 -3.75
C LYS A 140 2.21 10.95 -3.99
N VAL A 141 2.83 9.79 -4.19
CA VAL A 141 4.26 9.69 -4.49
C VAL A 141 4.51 10.04 -5.94
N ALA A 142 5.41 11.02 -6.18
CA ALA A 142 5.91 11.32 -7.51
C ALA A 142 7.11 10.43 -7.83
N TYR A 143 7.10 9.76 -8.99
CA TYR A 143 8.18 8.92 -9.46
C TYR A 143 8.24 8.91 -11.00
N THR A 144 9.39 8.50 -11.57
CA THR A 144 9.57 8.33 -13.02
C THR A 144 8.98 7.01 -13.50
N LYS A 145 8.71 6.93 -14.81
CA LYS A 145 8.25 5.70 -15.49
C LYS A 145 9.07 5.47 -16.77
N ASP A 146 10.39 5.63 -16.63
CA ASP A 146 11.30 5.42 -17.75
C ASP A 146 11.35 3.93 -18.08
N THR A 147 11.18 3.61 -19.37
CA THR A 147 11.10 2.22 -19.83
C THR A 147 12.47 1.52 -19.80
N ASN A 148 12.46 0.21 -19.53
CA ASN A 148 13.63 -0.65 -19.49
C ASN A 148 14.70 -0.19 -18.48
N THR A 149 14.26 0.39 -17.38
CA THR A 149 15.13 0.83 -16.28
C THR A 149 14.41 0.70 -14.93
N VAL A 150 15.18 0.79 -13.85
CA VAL A 150 14.67 0.77 -12.48
C VAL A 150 14.25 2.18 -12.08
N ASN A 151 12.97 2.37 -11.80
CA ASN A 151 12.43 3.64 -11.31
C ASN A 151 12.14 3.52 -9.81
N LYS A 152 12.80 4.33 -9.00
CA LYS A 152 12.56 4.37 -7.54
C LYS A 152 11.18 4.93 -7.26
N VAL A 153 10.41 4.23 -6.42
CA VAL A 153 9.05 4.62 -6.03
C VAL A 153 9.01 4.98 -4.54
N VAL A 154 9.31 4.03 -3.66
CA VAL A 154 9.37 4.25 -2.21
C VAL A 154 10.69 3.70 -1.69
N ASN A 155 11.32 4.44 -0.77
CA ASN A 155 12.45 3.98 0.02
C ASN A 155 12.21 4.41 1.46
N CYS A 156 11.93 3.46 2.34
CA CYS A 156 11.68 3.68 3.75
C CYS A 156 12.49 2.70 4.61
N PRO A 157 12.50 2.84 5.94
CA PRO A 157 13.27 1.94 6.82
C PRO A 157 12.83 0.46 6.78
N TYR A 158 11.71 0.15 6.19
CA TYR A 158 11.10 -1.19 6.23
C TYR A 158 11.13 -1.92 4.90
N PHE A 159 11.11 -1.19 3.79
CA PHE A 159 11.17 -1.74 2.44
C PHE A 159 11.58 -0.68 1.42
N ILE A 160 12.11 -1.17 0.32
CA ILE A 160 12.37 -0.39 -0.90
C ILE A 160 11.47 -0.95 -1.98
N THR A 161 10.79 -0.07 -2.73
CA THR A 161 9.97 -0.47 -3.88
C THR A 161 10.38 0.31 -5.11
N ASN A 162 10.62 -0.40 -6.19
CA ASN A 162 10.92 0.15 -7.52
C ASN A 162 9.86 -0.29 -8.53
N LEU A 163 9.66 0.49 -9.58
CA LEU A 163 8.89 0.12 -10.77
C LEU A 163 9.85 -0.16 -11.94
N LEU A 164 9.65 -1.28 -12.61
CA LEU A 164 10.35 -1.70 -13.83
C LEU A 164 9.34 -1.81 -14.98
N PRO A 165 9.11 -0.74 -15.77
CA PRO A 165 8.27 -0.80 -16.97
C PRO A 165 9.11 -1.33 -18.14
N LEU A 166 8.89 -2.59 -18.52
CA LEU A 166 9.71 -3.32 -19.48
C LEU A 166 8.97 -3.50 -20.81
N THR A 167 9.62 -3.12 -21.90
CA THR A 167 9.13 -3.30 -23.28
C THR A 167 10.00 -4.29 -24.08
N ALA A 168 11.08 -4.77 -23.49
CA ALA A 168 12.06 -5.69 -24.05
C ALA A 168 12.70 -6.53 -22.95
N GLY A 169 13.60 -7.43 -23.30
CA GLY A 169 14.41 -8.18 -22.35
C GLY A 169 15.19 -7.25 -21.41
N PHE A 170 15.29 -7.64 -20.14
CA PHE A 170 15.96 -6.87 -19.09
C PHE A 170 16.80 -7.77 -18.20
N GLU A 171 17.96 -7.29 -17.78
CA GLU A 171 18.84 -7.98 -16.86
C GLU A 171 19.29 -7.04 -15.74
N LYS A 172 19.36 -7.55 -14.51
CA LYS A 172 19.85 -6.84 -13.32
C LYS A 172 20.68 -7.80 -12.45
N LEU A 173 21.84 -7.35 -11.98
CA LEU A 173 22.60 -8.05 -10.95
C LEU A 173 22.04 -7.67 -9.57
N LEU A 174 21.87 -8.67 -8.70
CA LEU A 174 21.33 -8.55 -7.34
C LEU A 174 22.42 -8.74 -6.27
N VAL A 175 23.66 -8.92 -6.68
CA VAL A 175 24.80 -9.28 -5.80
C VAL A 175 25.17 -8.22 -4.74
N GLN A 176 24.63 -7.01 -4.86
CA GLN A 176 24.87 -5.91 -3.91
C GLN A 176 23.77 -5.81 -2.85
N ASP A 177 22.68 -6.52 -3.02
CA ASP A 177 21.53 -6.46 -2.14
C ASP A 177 21.55 -7.71 -1.25
N ASP A 178 21.93 -7.56 0.02
CA ASP A 178 21.88 -8.65 1.03
C ASP A 178 20.43 -8.85 1.51
N SER A 179 19.56 -9.14 0.56
CA SER A 179 18.11 -9.26 0.76
C SER A 179 17.50 -10.24 -0.23
N PHE A 180 16.32 -10.76 0.10
CA PHE A 180 15.41 -11.33 -0.89
C PHE A 180 14.82 -10.23 -1.77
N HIS A 181 14.35 -10.59 -2.98
CA HIS A 181 13.55 -9.70 -3.83
C HIS A 181 12.19 -10.31 -4.12
N ILE A 182 11.15 -9.50 -4.06
CA ILE A 182 9.80 -9.87 -4.49
C ILE A 182 9.50 -9.10 -5.78
N TYR A 183 9.09 -9.82 -6.82
CA TYR A 183 8.64 -9.24 -8.09
C TYR A 183 7.15 -9.48 -8.25
N MET A 184 6.37 -8.39 -8.30
CA MET A 184 4.92 -8.43 -8.53
C MET A 184 4.64 -7.93 -9.95
N CYS A 185 4.04 -8.75 -10.80
CA CYS A 185 3.62 -8.30 -12.13
C CYS A 185 2.33 -7.48 -12.00
N VAL A 186 2.44 -6.16 -12.23
CA VAL A 186 1.30 -5.24 -12.11
C VAL A 186 0.66 -4.93 -13.45
N LYS A 187 1.32 -5.31 -14.56
CA LYS A 187 0.78 -5.18 -15.93
C LYS A 187 1.49 -6.10 -16.89
N GLY A 188 0.74 -6.67 -17.84
CA GLY A 188 1.30 -7.49 -18.93
C GLY A 188 1.72 -8.88 -18.48
N GLU A 189 2.67 -9.45 -19.20
CA GLU A 189 3.17 -10.82 -18.99
C GLU A 189 4.58 -11.01 -19.56
N GLY A 190 5.24 -12.08 -19.12
CA GLY A 190 6.55 -12.46 -19.61
C GLY A 190 7.10 -13.70 -18.91
N THR A 191 8.42 -13.84 -18.92
CA THR A 191 9.12 -14.81 -18.09
C THR A 191 10.14 -14.10 -17.21
N ILE A 192 10.36 -14.65 -16.01
CA ILE A 192 11.31 -14.16 -15.03
C ILE A 192 12.27 -15.31 -14.66
N SER A 193 13.57 -15.04 -14.52
CA SER A 193 14.58 -16.06 -14.25
C SER A 193 15.68 -15.53 -13.33
N ASP A 194 16.24 -16.42 -12.52
CA ASP A 194 17.45 -16.20 -11.73
C ASP A 194 18.76 -16.58 -12.48
N GLY A 195 18.63 -16.92 -13.78
CA GLY A 195 19.71 -17.46 -14.62
C GLY A 195 19.77 -18.99 -14.62
N THR A 196 19.04 -19.68 -13.76
CA THR A 196 18.99 -21.16 -13.69
C THR A 196 17.57 -21.69 -13.88
N THR A 197 16.59 -21.05 -13.26
CA THR A 197 15.17 -21.40 -13.32
C THR A 197 14.42 -20.30 -14.03
N GLU A 198 13.61 -20.64 -15.02
CA GLU A 198 12.75 -19.70 -15.74
C GLU A 198 11.28 -20.01 -15.43
N LEU A 199 10.51 -18.99 -15.04
CA LEU A 199 9.10 -19.08 -14.69
C LEU A 199 8.27 -18.09 -15.53
N PRO A 200 7.10 -18.49 -16.05
CA PRO A 200 6.15 -17.52 -16.59
C PRO A 200 5.59 -16.66 -15.46
N ILE A 201 5.31 -15.41 -15.76
CA ILE A 201 4.65 -14.47 -14.84
C ILE A 201 3.71 -13.57 -15.61
N LYS A 202 2.53 -13.29 -15.07
CA LYS A 202 1.53 -12.38 -15.64
C LYS A 202 0.90 -11.50 -14.57
N GLN A 203 0.16 -10.51 -15.00
CA GLN A 203 -0.51 -9.56 -14.12
C GLN A 203 -1.26 -10.26 -12.96
N GLY A 204 -1.00 -9.80 -11.74
CA GLY A 204 -1.55 -10.33 -10.49
C GLY A 204 -0.72 -11.46 -9.86
N GLU A 205 0.34 -11.91 -10.52
CA GLU A 205 1.24 -12.94 -9.97
C GLU A 205 2.48 -12.32 -9.31
N THR A 206 3.02 -13.05 -8.35
CA THR A 206 4.19 -12.62 -7.54
C THR A 206 5.20 -13.75 -7.46
N VAL A 207 6.48 -13.41 -7.60
CA VAL A 207 7.61 -14.35 -7.48
C VAL A 207 8.58 -13.83 -6.43
N LEU A 208 9.01 -14.72 -5.53
CA LEU A 208 10.06 -14.46 -4.55
C LEU A 208 11.40 -14.98 -5.05
N PHE A 209 12.40 -14.12 -5.07
CA PHE A 209 13.82 -14.46 -5.29
C PHE A 209 14.51 -14.45 -3.92
N PRO A 210 14.98 -15.61 -3.41
CA PRO A 210 15.76 -15.64 -2.18
C PRO A 210 17.05 -14.81 -2.30
N ALA A 211 17.65 -14.41 -1.19
CA ALA A 211 18.93 -13.68 -1.16
C ALA A 211 20.10 -14.43 -1.83
N SER A 212 19.97 -15.74 -2.05
CA SER A 212 20.94 -16.55 -2.82
C SER A 212 20.84 -16.36 -4.34
N CYS A 213 19.81 -15.70 -4.85
CA CYS A 213 19.72 -15.35 -6.26
C CYS A 213 20.53 -14.07 -6.52
N HIS A 214 21.43 -14.15 -7.48
CA HIS A 214 22.37 -13.05 -7.78
C HIS A 214 22.04 -12.30 -9.06
N LYS A 215 21.00 -12.73 -9.77
CA LYS A 215 20.63 -12.17 -11.07
C LYS A 215 19.12 -12.21 -11.28
N LEU A 216 18.60 -11.17 -11.89
CA LEU A 216 17.29 -11.12 -12.50
C LEU A 216 17.43 -11.08 -14.01
N GLU A 217 16.78 -11.99 -14.71
CA GLU A 217 16.55 -11.93 -16.16
C GLU A 217 15.07 -11.90 -16.45
N VAL A 218 14.64 -11.02 -17.34
CA VAL A 218 13.24 -10.89 -17.76
C VAL A 218 13.16 -10.94 -19.28
N LYS A 219 12.22 -11.72 -19.81
CA LYS A 219 11.88 -11.74 -21.23
C LYS A 219 10.42 -11.33 -21.37
N THR A 220 10.15 -10.23 -22.06
CA THR A 220 8.80 -9.72 -22.27
C THR A 220 8.72 -8.92 -23.56
N LYS A 221 7.48 -8.66 -24.01
CA LYS A 221 7.14 -7.67 -25.05
C LYS A 221 6.36 -6.48 -24.48
N GLY A 222 6.11 -6.49 -23.17
CA GLY A 222 5.42 -5.45 -22.44
C GLY A 222 4.96 -5.96 -21.07
N MET A 223 5.67 -5.55 -20.00
CA MET A 223 5.36 -5.94 -18.62
C MET A 223 5.85 -4.87 -17.66
N ASP A 224 5.04 -4.53 -16.67
CA ASP A 224 5.45 -3.69 -15.54
C ASP A 224 5.59 -4.56 -14.30
N LEU A 225 6.77 -4.53 -13.66
CA LEU A 225 7.05 -5.21 -12.40
C LEU A 225 7.23 -4.19 -11.27
N LEU A 226 6.64 -4.45 -10.12
CA LEU A 226 7.13 -3.89 -8.87
C LEU A 226 8.21 -4.82 -8.31
N GLU A 227 9.37 -4.26 -7.99
CA GLU A 227 10.46 -4.91 -7.27
C GLU A 227 10.42 -4.42 -5.83
N VAL A 228 10.41 -5.34 -4.86
CA VAL A 228 10.39 -5.04 -3.43
C VAL A 228 11.50 -5.80 -2.71
N TYR A 229 12.26 -5.11 -1.87
CA TYR A 229 13.32 -5.69 -1.04
C TYR A 229 13.58 -4.85 0.23
N ILE A 230 14.45 -5.30 1.12
CA ILE A 230 14.80 -4.63 2.40
C ILE A 230 16.29 -4.35 2.51
#